data_a7b87e5059271ebe8b683abf6b89831d
#
_entry.id   a7b87e5059271ebe8b683abf6b89831d
#
_cell.length_a   1.000
_cell.length_b   1.000
_cell.length_c   1.000
_cell.angle_alpha   90.00
_cell.angle_beta   90.00
_cell.angle_gamma   90.00
#
_symmetry.space_group_name_H-M   'P 1'
#
loop_
_entity.id
_entity.type
_entity.pdbx_description
1 polymer ?
#
loop_
_entity_poly.entity_id
_entity_poly.type
_entity_poly.pdbx_seq_one_letter_code
_entity_poly.pdbx_strand_id
1 'polypeptide(L)'
;MKSEINPEQDPVRIRPARAAELAKLAELVRGRLPDLMKPSPATQRQNIEQRLGSLLPDGALLLAIDNRVLTGMAAIDLDHSRLLAMYLDPKRARADTARQLIAEVERAARGYGIQRLNCTVKPQAWAFMERMGYRATGLPDDNAPVDLSKRLLDDAGEYEQKLARVHRELGIAPNYGVRHRLRIVAEAQRRVSIGLDIFNRDTELSPEAAQAWKAMQLDARRHDIDLKPVSGYRSALYQAELVRKKLASGQAIDRILAVTAAPGYSEHHSGNAIDITSPGITPLTQEFSMSRAYEWLKAQARIYGFHESYPSQNRHGIEWEPWHWAFKPGPAATR
;
A
#
# COMPACT_ATOMS: atom_id res chain seq x y z
N MET A 1 -34.79 -10.55 24.95
CA MET A 1 -34.42 -11.58 23.99
C MET A 1 -32.93 -11.39 23.67
N LYS A 2 -32.06 -12.25 24.20
CA LYS A 2 -30.66 -12.31 23.86
C LYS A 2 -30.56 -12.96 22.48
N SER A 3 -30.02 -12.26 21.47
CA SER A 3 -29.73 -12.86 20.17
C SER A 3 -28.60 -13.86 20.39
N GLU A 4 -28.89 -15.12 20.27
CA GLU A 4 -27.89 -16.19 20.20
C GLU A 4 -27.05 -15.95 18.96
N ILE A 5 -25.77 -15.63 19.16
CA ILE A 5 -24.76 -15.62 18.11
C ILE A 5 -24.55 -17.09 17.76
N ASN A 6 -24.95 -17.48 16.56
CA ASN A 6 -24.68 -18.80 16.01
C ASN A 6 -23.15 -18.97 15.77
N PRO A 7 -22.45 -19.88 16.48
CA PRO A 7 -20.99 -19.94 16.47
C PRO A 7 -20.37 -20.58 15.23
N GLU A 8 -21.15 -21.00 14.21
CA GLU A 8 -20.67 -21.76 13.05
C GLU A 8 -20.66 -20.99 11.70
N GLN A 9 -20.89 -19.68 11.71
CA GLN A 9 -20.82 -18.93 10.45
C GLN A 9 -19.43 -18.30 10.29
N ASP A 10 -18.73 -18.69 9.23
CA ASP A 10 -17.49 -18.02 8.84
C ASP A 10 -17.69 -16.50 8.76
N PRO A 11 -16.72 -15.69 9.24
CA PRO A 11 -16.82 -14.24 9.17
C PRO A 11 -16.88 -13.77 7.72
N VAL A 12 -17.61 -12.68 7.47
CA VAL A 12 -17.59 -12.02 6.15
C VAL A 12 -16.14 -11.65 5.82
N ARG A 13 -15.65 -12.15 4.70
CA ARG A 13 -14.29 -11.87 4.24
C ARG A 13 -14.28 -10.63 3.36
N ILE A 14 -13.60 -9.58 3.80
CA ILE A 14 -13.37 -8.39 2.98
C ILE A 14 -11.95 -8.43 2.42
N ARG A 15 -11.84 -8.21 1.11
CA ARG A 15 -10.56 -8.23 0.39
C ARG A 15 -10.57 -7.35 -0.85
N PRO A 16 -9.40 -6.95 -1.38
CA PRO A 16 -9.31 -6.32 -2.70
C PRO A 16 -9.89 -7.23 -3.80
N ALA A 17 -10.49 -6.60 -4.81
CA ALA A 17 -10.95 -7.26 -6.02
C ALA A 17 -9.76 -7.78 -6.86
N ARG A 18 -10.03 -8.78 -7.71
CA ARG A 18 -9.07 -9.36 -8.65
C ARG A 18 -9.48 -9.06 -10.08
N ALA A 19 -8.53 -9.05 -11.00
CA ALA A 19 -8.79 -8.78 -12.41
C ALA A 19 -9.87 -9.69 -13.04
N ALA A 20 -9.87 -10.97 -12.68
CA ALA A 20 -10.88 -11.93 -13.15
C ALA A 20 -12.33 -11.62 -12.70
N GLU A 21 -12.52 -10.71 -11.74
CA GLU A 21 -13.84 -10.34 -11.20
C GLU A 21 -14.43 -9.09 -11.88
N LEU A 22 -13.63 -8.36 -12.68
CA LEU A 22 -13.99 -7.04 -13.22
C LEU A 22 -15.25 -7.07 -14.08
N ALA A 23 -15.40 -8.02 -14.99
CA ALA A 23 -16.57 -8.12 -15.88
C ALA A 23 -17.87 -8.25 -15.07
N LYS A 24 -17.87 -9.14 -14.06
CA LYS A 24 -19.01 -9.34 -13.16
C LYS A 24 -19.30 -8.10 -12.30
N LEU A 25 -18.27 -7.41 -11.84
CA LEU A 25 -18.42 -6.18 -11.07
C LEU A 25 -18.93 -5.04 -11.95
N ALA A 26 -18.48 -4.92 -13.20
CA ALA A 26 -18.95 -3.94 -14.15
C ALA A 26 -20.45 -4.13 -14.47
N GLU A 27 -20.91 -5.35 -14.59
CA GLU A 27 -22.33 -5.68 -14.76
C GLU A 27 -23.17 -5.26 -13.54
N LEU A 28 -22.70 -5.59 -12.32
CA LEU A 28 -23.35 -5.20 -11.08
C LEU A 28 -23.45 -3.66 -10.95
N VAL A 29 -22.38 -2.95 -11.28
CA VAL A 29 -22.31 -1.49 -11.20
C VAL A 29 -23.28 -0.84 -12.21
N ARG A 30 -23.34 -1.34 -13.45
CA ARG A 30 -24.28 -0.83 -14.47
C ARG A 30 -25.74 -0.88 -14.01
N GLY A 31 -26.11 -1.97 -13.34
CA GLY A 31 -27.48 -2.15 -12.91
C GLY A 31 -27.88 -1.43 -11.61
N ARG A 32 -26.91 -1.07 -10.76
CA ARG A 32 -27.21 -0.71 -9.36
C ARG A 32 -26.50 0.51 -8.81
N LEU A 33 -25.45 1.01 -9.46
CA LEU A 33 -24.63 2.13 -9.01
C LEU A 33 -24.43 3.19 -10.10
N PRO A 34 -25.51 3.84 -10.57
CA PRO A 34 -25.41 4.84 -11.65
C PRO A 34 -24.51 6.03 -11.30
N ASP A 35 -24.32 6.34 -10.02
CA ASP A 35 -23.46 7.44 -9.57
C ASP A 35 -21.95 7.14 -9.71
N LEU A 36 -21.55 5.86 -9.66
CA LEU A 36 -20.20 5.42 -10.07
C LEU A 36 -19.95 5.65 -11.57
N MET A 37 -21.03 5.86 -12.32
CA MET A 37 -21.03 6.03 -13.76
C MET A 37 -20.85 7.49 -14.21
N LYS A 38 -21.02 8.46 -13.30
CA LYS A 38 -20.85 9.87 -13.68
C LYS A 38 -19.36 10.11 -13.95
N PRO A 39 -18.96 10.28 -15.24
CA PRO A 39 -17.57 10.50 -15.57
C PRO A 39 -17.11 11.85 -15.03
N SER A 40 -15.94 11.90 -14.41
CA SER A 40 -15.19 13.15 -14.30
C SER A 40 -14.73 13.57 -15.72
N PRO A 41 -14.42 14.85 -15.96
CA PRO A 41 -13.90 15.29 -17.26
C PRO A 41 -12.70 14.45 -17.76
N ALA A 42 -11.87 13.95 -16.84
CA ALA A 42 -10.69 13.13 -17.15
C ALA A 42 -11.06 11.67 -17.54
N THR A 43 -12.23 11.17 -17.13
CA THR A 43 -12.62 9.75 -17.32
C THR A 43 -13.79 9.55 -18.29
N GLN A 44 -14.24 10.61 -18.99
CA GLN A 44 -15.39 10.56 -19.92
C GLN A 44 -15.28 9.51 -21.03
N ARG A 45 -14.05 9.11 -21.41
CA ARG A 45 -13.82 8.13 -22.48
C ARG A 45 -13.63 6.70 -21.98
N GLN A 46 -13.58 6.48 -20.65
CA GLN A 46 -13.35 5.14 -20.08
C GLN A 46 -14.67 4.41 -19.83
N ASN A 47 -14.76 3.15 -20.23
CA ASN A 47 -15.87 2.29 -19.83
C ASN A 47 -15.75 1.88 -18.34
N ILE A 48 -16.82 1.32 -17.76
CA ILE A 48 -16.88 0.96 -16.34
C ILE A 48 -15.78 -0.03 -15.96
N GLU A 49 -15.53 -1.00 -16.82
CA GLU A 49 -14.53 -2.04 -16.57
C GLU A 49 -13.11 -1.45 -16.48
N GLN A 50 -12.78 -0.53 -17.38
CA GLN A 50 -11.51 0.20 -17.33
C GLN A 50 -11.41 1.06 -16.06
N ARG A 51 -12.48 1.72 -15.64
CA ARG A 51 -12.51 2.52 -14.40
C ARG A 51 -12.34 1.66 -13.16
N LEU A 52 -13.04 0.53 -13.08
CA LEU A 52 -12.85 -0.43 -11.98
C LEU A 52 -11.45 -1.05 -12.03
N GLY A 53 -10.95 -1.33 -13.23
CA GLY A 53 -9.61 -1.87 -13.47
C GLY A 53 -8.49 -0.96 -12.96
N SER A 54 -8.65 0.36 -13.09
CA SER A 54 -7.66 1.33 -12.59
C SER A 54 -7.55 1.35 -11.07
N LEU A 55 -8.55 0.86 -10.33
CA LEU A 55 -8.55 0.77 -8.87
C LEU A 55 -7.86 -0.48 -8.33
N LEU A 56 -7.67 -1.52 -9.16
CA LEU A 56 -7.12 -2.81 -8.73
C LEU A 56 -5.67 -2.74 -8.23
N PRO A 57 -4.74 -2.06 -8.92
CA PRO A 57 -3.34 -2.06 -8.52
C PRO A 57 -3.11 -1.50 -7.12
N ASP A 58 -4.01 -0.61 -6.68
CA ASP A 58 -3.94 0.04 -5.37
C ASP A 58 -4.76 -0.68 -4.31
N GLY A 59 -5.52 -1.72 -4.68
CA GLY A 59 -6.47 -2.37 -3.78
C GLY A 59 -7.59 -1.42 -3.33
N ALA A 60 -7.91 -0.43 -4.17
CA ALA A 60 -8.92 0.60 -3.91
C ALA A 60 -10.35 0.14 -4.26
N LEU A 61 -10.51 -1.09 -4.74
CA LEU A 61 -11.78 -1.77 -4.96
C LEU A 61 -11.86 -2.96 -3.99
N LEU A 62 -12.74 -2.87 -2.99
CA LEU A 62 -12.91 -3.85 -1.92
C LEU A 62 -14.21 -4.64 -2.13
N LEU A 63 -14.15 -5.94 -1.87
CA LEU A 63 -15.28 -6.87 -1.96
C LEU A 63 -15.56 -7.51 -0.62
N ALA A 64 -16.83 -7.53 -0.21
CA ALA A 64 -17.31 -8.32 0.90
C ALA A 64 -17.88 -9.65 0.38
N ILE A 65 -17.28 -10.76 0.81
CA ILE A 65 -17.59 -12.12 0.39
C ILE A 65 -18.08 -12.92 1.61
N ASP A 66 -19.27 -13.45 1.53
CA ASP A 66 -19.85 -14.35 2.49
C ASP A 66 -20.15 -15.71 1.82
N ASN A 67 -19.63 -16.80 2.36
CA ASN A 67 -19.80 -18.15 1.80
C ASN A 67 -19.58 -18.20 0.27
N ARG A 68 -18.48 -17.59 -0.22
CA ARG A 68 -18.10 -17.47 -1.65
C ARG A 68 -19.05 -16.62 -2.49
N VAL A 69 -20.02 -15.95 -1.88
CA VAL A 69 -20.97 -15.06 -2.56
C VAL A 69 -20.60 -13.61 -2.31
N LEU A 70 -20.62 -12.79 -3.37
CA LEU A 70 -20.44 -11.34 -3.25
C LEU A 70 -21.68 -10.72 -2.56
N THR A 71 -21.48 -10.12 -1.39
CA THR A 71 -22.53 -9.49 -0.59
C THR A 71 -22.37 -7.97 -0.50
N GLY A 72 -21.22 -7.45 -0.89
CA GLY A 72 -20.98 -6.01 -0.91
C GLY A 72 -19.70 -5.62 -1.64
N MET A 73 -19.59 -4.35 -1.98
CA MET A 73 -18.38 -3.76 -2.54
C MET A 73 -18.25 -2.29 -2.14
N ALA A 74 -17.00 -1.81 -2.11
CA ALA A 74 -16.68 -0.38 -1.97
C ALA A 74 -15.55 0.01 -2.91
N ALA A 75 -15.60 1.24 -3.44
CA ALA A 75 -14.58 1.80 -4.32
C ALA A 75 -14.07 3.12 -3.73
N ILE A 76 -12.75 3.29 -3.71
CA ILE A 76 -12.06 4.46 -3.16
C ILE A 76 -11.35 5.21 -4.29
N ASP A 77 -11.58 6.51 -4.38
CA ASP A 77 -10.73 7.42 -5.14
C ASP A 77 -9.63 7.92 -4.21
N LEU A 78 -8.45 7.36 -4.38
CA LEU A 78 -7.29 7.72 -3.56
C LEU A 78 -6.83 9.15 -3.87
N ASP A 79 -6.86 9.57 -5.14
CA ASP A 79 -6.35 10.87 -5.58
C ASP A 79 -7.14 12.03 -4.97
N HIS A 80 -8.45 11.84 -4.81
CA HIS A 80 -9.34 12.82 -4.19
C HIS A 80 -9.71 12.50 -2.73
N SER A 81 -9.10 11.44 -2.16
CA SER A 81 -9.37 10.99 -0.79
C SER A 81 -10.87 10.79 -0.53
N ARG A 82 -11.53 10.04 -1.43
CA ARG A 82 -12.99 9.93 -1.45
C ARG A 82 -13.46 8.48 -1.55
N LEU A 83 -14.46 8.11 -0.74
CA LEU A 83 -15.27 6.92 -0.99
C LEU A 83 -16.19 7.21 -2.17
N LEU A 84 -15.92 6.57 -3.31
CA LEU A 84 -16.70 6.76 -4.55
C LEU A 84 -18.07 6.11 -4.49
N ALA A 85 -18.10 4.89 -3.96
CA ALA A 85 -19.32 4.12 -3.87
C ALA A 85 -19.21 3.01 -2.85
N MET A 86 -20.36 2.63 -2.30
CA MET A 86 -20.56 1.42 -1.52
C MET A 86 -21.86 0.76 -1.96
N TYR A 87 -21.80 -0.53 -2.19
CA TYR A 87 -22.96 -1.38 -2.48
C TYR A 87 -23.05 -2.53 -1.50
N LEU A 88 -24.26 -2.84 -1.07
CA LEU A 88 -24.59 -4.03 -0.28
C LEU A 88 -25.76 -4.75 -0.96
N ASP A 89 -25.68 -6.08 -1.05
CA ASP A 89 -26.79 -6.89 -1.51
C ASP A 89 -27.88 -6.91 -0.43
N PRO A 90 -29.07 -6.34 -0.70
CA PRO A 90 -30.10 -6.20 0.33
C PRO A 90 -30.67 -7.53 0.83
N LYS A 91 -30.47 -8.61 0.06
CA LYS A 91 -30.97 -9.95 0.42
C LYS A 91 -29.91 -10.83 1.10
N ARG A 92 -28.63 -10.51 0.96
CA ARG A 92 -27.52 -11.39 1.33
C ARG A 92 -26.51 -10.75 2.29
N ALA A 93 -26.43 -9.40 2.33
CA ALA A 93 -25.53 -8.74 3.24
C ALA A 93 -25.98 -8.91 4.68
N ARG A 94 -25.06 -9.30 5.57
CA ARG A 94 -25.32 -9.36 7.02
C ARG A 94 -25.39 -7.93 7.58
N ALA A 95 -26.04 -7.78 8.74
CA ALA A 95 -26.25 -6.48 9.37
C ALA A 95 -24.96 -5.70 9.67
N ASP A 96 -23.86 -6.38 9.89
CA ASP A 96 -22.56 -5.80 10.19
C ASP A 96 -21.63 -5.62 8.95
N THR A 97 -22.01 -6.17 7.79
CA THR A 97 -21.20 -6.12 6.54
C THR A 97 -20.86 -4.68 6.15
N ALA A 98 -21.82 -3.75 6.27
CA ALA A 98 -21.59 -2.34 5.98
C ALA A 98 -20.50 -1.72 6.87
N ARG A 99 -20.56 -2.02 8.18
CA ARG A 99 -19.57 -1.52 9.15
C ARG A 99 -18.19 -2.07 8.87
N GLN A 100 -18.08 -3.36 8.62
CA GLN A 100 -16.82 -4.02 8.29
C GLN A 100 -16.23 -3.46 6.98
N LEU A 101 -17.07 -3.22 5.97
CA LEU A 101 -16.63 -2.69 4.69
C LEU A 101 -16.11 -1.25 4.82
N ILE A 102 -16.78 -0.38 5.61
CA ILE A 102 -16.29 0.97 5.90
C ILE A 102 -14.97 0.93 6.67
N ALA A 103 -14.84 0.08 7.69
CA ALA A 103 -13.60 -0.07 8.44
C ALA A 103 -12.41 -0.47 7.53
N GLU A 104 -12.63 -1.38 6.57
CA GLU A 104 -11.62 -1.78 5.58
C GLU A 104 -11.30 -0.65 4.57
N VAL A 105 -12.30 0.13 4.15
CA VAL A 105 -12.11 1.35 3.35
C VAL A 105 -11.20 2.33 4.09
N GLU A 106 -11.50 2.61 5.35
CA GLU A 106 -10.71 3.53 6.18
C GLU A 106 -9.29 3.00 6.42
N ARG A 107 -9.15 1.68 6.67
CA ARG A 107 -7.85 1.04 6.82
C ARG A 107 -7.03 1.14 5.53
N ALA A 108 -7.64 0.89 4.37
CA ALA A 108 -6.98 1.02 3.08
C ALA A 108 -6.53 2.47 2.81
N ALA A 109 -7.41 3.45 3.09
CA ALA A 109 -7.10 4.86 2.94
C ALA A 109 -5.95 5.30 3.87
N ARG A 110 -5.97 4.90 5.16
CA ARG A 110 -4.85 5.16 6.09
C ARG A 110 -3.54 4.55 5.59
N GLY A 111 -3.60 3.36 5.00
CA GLY A 111 -2.43 2.71 4.42
C GLY A 111 -1.72 3.57 3.37
N TYR A 112 -2.43 4.46 2.68
CA TYR A 112 -1.86 5.45 1.76
C TYR A 112 -1.55 6.81 2.43
N GLY A 113 -1.69 6.92 3.74
CA GLY A 113 -1.47 8.16 4.49
C GLY A 113 -2.60 9.18 4.36
N ILE A 114 -3.77 8.77 3.85
CA ILE A 114 -4.94 9.65 3.78
C ILE A 114 -5.40 9.97 5.20
N GLN A 115 -5.35 11.25 5.55
CA GLN A 115 -5.71 11.75 6.89
C GLN A 115 -7.19 12.08 7.03
N ARG A 116 -7.88 12.29 5.91
CA ARG A 116 -9.30 12.63 5.85
C ARG A 116 -9.96 11.95 4.67
N LEU A 117 -11.05 11.23 4.92
CA LEU A 117 -11.84 10.58 3.88
C LEU A 117 -13.19 11.30 3.73
N ASN A 118 -13.54 11.59 2.48
CA ASN A 118 -14.78 12.26 2.12
C ASN A 118 -15.74 11.28 1.44
N CYS A 119 -17.04 11.53 1.51
CA CYS A 119 -18.04 10.81 0.73
C CYS A 119 -19.27 11.69 0.53
N THR A 120 -20.06 11.35 -0.51
CA THR A 120 -21.40 11.91 -0.69
C THR A 120 -22.39 10.78 -0.53
N VAL A 121 -23.39 10.94 0.32
CA VAL A 121 -24.39 9.91 0.60
C VAL A 121 -25.80 10.42 0.38
N LYS A 122 -26.73 9.51 0.04
CA LYS A 122 -28.16 9.81 0.05
C LYS A 122 -28.63 10.04 1.48
N PRO A 123 -29.69 10.84 1.70
CA PRO A 123 -30.21 11.11 3.06
C PRO A 123 -30.44 9.86 3.91
N GLN A 124 -30.91 8.76 3.31
CA GLN A 124 -31.19 7.50 4.02
C GLN A 124 -29.92 6.83 4.59
N ALA A 125 -28.76 7.09 4.03
CA ALA A 125 -27.48 6.53 4.50
C ALA A 125 -26.77 7.44 5.51
N TRP A 126 -27.22 8.68 5.68
CA TRP A 126 -26.56 9.68 6.53
C TRP A 126 -26.42 9.19 7.98
N ALA A 127 -27.54 8.83 8.62
CA ALA A 127 -27.50 8.38 10.02
C ALA A 127 -26.57 7.18 10.27
N PHE A 128 -26.41 6.29 9.26
CA PHE A 128 -25.43 5.22 9.32
C PHE A 128 -24.01 5.77 9.31
N MET A 129 -23.69 6.67 8.38
CA MET A 129 -22.34 7.25 8.27
C MET A 129 -21.98 8.11 9.47
N GLU A 130 -22.93 8.83 10.08
CA GLU A 130 -22.69 9.56 11.33
C GLU A 130 -22.29 8.63 12.48
N ARG A 131 -22.94 7.47 12.60
CA ARG A 131 -22.53 6.43 13.57
C ARG A 131 -21.14 5.87 13.30
N MET A 132 -20.68 5.93 12.05
CA MET A 132 -19.32 5.59 11.66
C MET A 132 -18.31 6.75 11.86
N GLY A 133 -18.73 7.88 12.45
CA GLY A 133 -17.88 9.02 12.77
C GLY A 133 -17.73 10.05 11.67
N TYR A 134 -18.47 9.94 10.57
CA TYR A 134 -18.51 10.96 9.53
C TYR A 134 -19.36 12.16 9.96
N ARG A 135 -19.01 13.35 9.52
CA ARG A 135 -19.73 14.60 9.81
C ARG A 135 -20.02 15.35 8.52
N ALA A 136 -21.17 16.00 8.46
CA ALA A 136 -21.53 16.85 7.33
C ALA A 136 -20.52 18.00 7.17
N THR A 137 -20.16 18.32 5.94
CA THR A 137 -19.22 19.40 5.59
C THR A 137 -19.93 20.73 5.28
N GLY A 138 -21.26 20.72 5.20
CA GLY A 138 -22.14 21.85 4.97
C GLY A 138 -23.48 21.66 5.66
N LEU A 139 -24.41 22.61 5.45
CA LEU A 139 -25.78 22.47 5.93
C LEU A 139 -26.49 21.38 5.10
N PRO A 140 -27.02 20.34 5.75
CA PRO A 140 -27.72 19.26 5.06
C PRO A 140 -29.07 19.77 4.52
N ASP A 141 -29.44 19.27 3.34
CA ASP A 141 -30.79 19.36 2.79
C ASP A 141 -31.43 17.97 2.88
N ASP A 142 -32.63 17.89 3.45
CA ASP A 142 -33.33 16.61 3.69
C ASP A 142 -33.61 15.81 2.40
N ASN A 143 -33.62 16.48 1.25
CA ASN A 143 -33.94 15.88 -0.05
C ASN A 143 -32.71 15.76 -1.00
N ALA A 144 -31.56 16.29 -0.62
CA ALA A 144 -30.35 16.28 -1.43
C ALA A 144 -29.28 15.33 -0.87
N PRO A 145 -28.37 14.81 -1.71
CA PRO A 145 -27.18 14.09 -1.23
C PRO A 145 -26.34 14.95 -0.31
N VAL A 146 -25.82 14.36 0.78
CA VAL A 146 -25.06 15.05 1.81
C VAL A 146 -23.58 14.73 1.66
N ASP A 147 -22.75 15.77 1.62
CA ASP A 147 -21.29 15.61 1.65
C ASP A 147 -20.81 15.46 3.10
N LEU A 148 -20.11 14.37 3.32
CA LEU A 148 -19.60 13.97 4.65
C LEU A 148 -18.09 13.82 4.62
N SER A 149 -17.47 14.00 5.78
CA SER A 149 -16.04 13.85 5.99
C SER A 149 -15.73 13.21 7.34
N LYS A 150 -14.68 12.38 7.39
CA LYS A 150 -14.13 11.81 8.63
C LYS A 150 -12.61 12.01 8.68
N ARG A 151 -12.08 12.44 9.84
CA ARG A 151 -10.65 12.47 10.10
C ARG A 151 -10.19 11.06 10.48
N LEU A 152 -9.34 10.46 9.66
CA LEU A 152 -8.86 9.09 9.88
C LEU A 152 -7.70 9.02 10.88
N LEU A 153 -6.98 10.14 11.11
CA LEU A 153 -5.90 10.19 12.09
C LEU A 153 -6.38 10.04 13.54
N ASP A 154 -7.64 10.37 13.82
CA ASP A 154 -8.20 10.24 15.16
C ASP A 154 -8.33 8.75 15.56
N ASP A 155 -8.52 7.87 14.55
CA ASP A 155 -8.59 6.41 14.69
C ASP A 155 -7.25 5.72 14.30
N ALA A 156 -6.20 6.49 13.99
CA ALA A 156 -4.92 5.95 13.58
C ALA A 156 -4.11 5.47 14.79
N GLY A 157 -3.28 4.43 14.57
CA GLY A 157 -2.35 3.96 15.56
C GLY A 157 -1.24 4.98 15.88
N GLU A 158 -0.51 4.73 16.97
CA GLU A 158 0.58 5.61 17.40
C GLU A 158 1.66 5.79 16.32
N TYR A 159 1.92 4.75 15.54
CA TYR A 159 2.91 4.77 14.46
C TYR A 159 2.54 5.76 13.36
N GLU A 160 1.30 5.70 12.84
CA GLU A 160 0.82 6.61 11.80
C GLU A 160 0.75 8.06 12.30
N GLN A 161 0.35 8.28 13.55
CA GLN A 161 0.34 9.61 14.16
C GLN A 161 1.76 10.18 14.27
N LYS A 162 2.75 9.35 14.65
CA LYS A 162 4.16 9.72 14.70
C LYS A 162 4.69 10.07 13.30
N LEU A 163 4.38 9.26 12.29
CA LEU A 163 4.74 9.53 10.89
C LEU A 163 4.17 10.86 10.40
N ALA A 164 2.89 11.13 10.67
CA ALA A 164 2.25 12.38 10.27
C ALA A 164 2.90 13.62 10.90
N ARG A 165 3.44 13.51 12.13
CA ARG A 165 4.24 14.57 12.76
C ARG A 165 5.59 14.76 12.06
N VAL A 166 6.32 13.67 11.84
CA VAL A 166 7.61 13.69 11.14
C VAL A 166 7.48 14.25 9.71
N HIS A 167 6.42 13.90 8.98
CA HIS A 167 6.18 14.43 7.64
C HIS A 167 5.97 15.95 7.65
N ARG A 168 5.18 16.47 8.59
CA ARG A 168 5.00 17.93 8.73
C ARG A 168 6.31 18.65 9.03
N GLU A 169 7.12 18.11 9.92
CA GLU A 169 8.44 18.67 10.26
C GLU A 169 9.38 18.72 9.06
N LEU A 170 9.34 17.69 8.19
CA LEU A 170 10.20 17.58 7.01
C LEU A 170 9.62 18.28 5.76
N GLY A 171 8.42 18.86 5.84
CA GLY A 171 7.75 19.47 4.68
C GLY A 171 7.25 18.44 3.66
N ILE A 172 7.04 17.18 4.06
CA ILE A 172 6.52 16.12 3.19
C ILE A 172 5.00 16.30 3.04
N ALA A 173 4.54 16.32 1.78
CA ALA A 173 3.12 16.50 1.48
C ALA A 173 2.25 15.39 2.09
N PRO A 174 1.08 15.71 2.67
CA PRO A 174 0.19 14.72 3.30
C PRO A 174 -0.28 13.60 2.36
N ASN A 175 -0.33 13.89 1.06
CA ASN A 175 -0.74 12.94 0.01
C ASN A 175 0.45 12.19 -0.64
N TYR A 176 1.63 12.17 0.00
CA TYR A 176 2.82 11.50 -0.54
C TYR A 176 2.53 10.05 -0.92
N GLY A 177 1.96 9.26 -0.03
CA GLY A 177 1.64 7.85 -0.29
C GLY A 177 0.72 7.67 -1.49
N VAL A 178 -0.28 8.54 -1.65
CA VAL A 178 -1.20 8.52 -2.80
C VAL A 178 -0.46 8.88 -4.09
N ARG A 179 0.28 9.99 -4.11
CA ARG A 179 1.03 10.46 -5.29
C ARG A 179 2.02 9.43 -5.81
N HIS A 180 2.69 8.74 -4.89
CA HIS A 180 3.70 7.74 -5.22
C HIS A 180 3.15 6.31 -5.25
N ARG A 181 1.83 6.11 -5.04
CA ARG A 181 1.23 4.77 -4.97
C ARG A 181 1.97 3.85 -3.99
N LEU A 182 2.44 4.42 -2.88
CA LEU A 182 3.12 3.72 -1.79
C LEU A 182 2.22 3.61 -0.59
N ARG A 183 2.31 2.49 0.11
CA ARG A 183 1.60 2.28 1.38
C ARG A 183 2.55 2.49 2.56
N ILE A 184 1.99 2.88 3.70
CA ILE A 184 2.72 2.87 4.96
C ILE A 184 3.17 1.45 5.25
N VAL A 185 4.46 1.31 5.54
CA VAL A 185 5.15 0.06 5.83
C VAL A 185 5.39 -0.01 7.33
N ALA A 186 4.85 -1.04 7.98
CA ALA A 186 5.13 -1.31 9.39
C ALA A 186 6.59 -1.72 9.58
N GLU A 187 7.18 -1.30 10.70
CA GLU A 187 8.54 -1.70 11.05
C GLU A 187 8.60 -3.17 11.48
N ALA A 188 9.65 -3.87 11.04
CA ALA A 188 9.91 -5.26 11.39
C ALA A 188 10.07 -5.41 12.91
N GLN A 189 9.24 -6.25 13.54
CA GLN A 189 9.31 -6.57 14.96
C GLN A 189 10.42 -7.59 15.27
N ARG A 190 10.72 -8.46 14.32
CA ARG A 190 11.78 -9.48 14.43
C ARG A 190 12.77 -9.29 13.30
N ARG A 191 14.04 -9.26 13.64
CA ARG A 191 15.14 -9.08 12.69
C ARG A 191 16.26 -10.06 13.01
N VAL A 192 17.02 -10.43 12.00
CA VAL A 192 18.15 -11.34 12.08
C VAL A 192 19.32 -10.72 11.32
N SER A 193 20.50 -10.68 11.93
CA SER A 193 21.73 -10.24 11.27
C SER A 193 22.07 -11.17 10.10
N ILE A 194 22.42 -10.55 8.97
CA ILE A 194 22.96 -11.21 7.78
C ILE A 194 24.47 -11.01 7.63
N GLY A 195 25.10 -10.40 8.63
CA GLY A 195 26.52 -10.05 8.65
C GLY A 195 26.77 -8.58 8.31
N LEU A 196 28.03 -8.25 8.10
CA LEU A 196 28.45 -6.88 7.83
C LEU A 196 28.16 -6.47 6.38
N ASP A 197 27.72 -5.22 6.21
CA ASP A 197 27.64 -4.58 4.90
C ASP A 197 29.04 -4.12 4.42
N ILE A 198 29.09 -3.52 3.22
CA ILE A 198 30.33 -3.00 2.63
C ILE A 198 30.96 -1.85 3.42
N PHE A 199 30.24 -1.26 4.39
CA PHE A 199 30.71 -0.21 5.29
C PHE A 199 31.04 -0.73 6.70
N ASN A 200 31.16 -2.06 6.87
CA ASN A 200 31.41 -2.74 8.14
C ASN A 200 30.33 -2.48 9.21
N ARG A 201 29.07 -2.29 8.80
CA ARG A 201 27.92 -2.13 9.71
C ARG A 201 27.14 -3.44 9.73
N ASP A 202 26.65 -3.84 10.90
CA ASP A 202 25.74 -4.99 10.99
C ASP A 202 24.45 -4.71 10.23
N THR A 203 24.06 -5.65 9.37
CA THR A 203 22.91 -5.53 8.50
C THR A 203 21.89 -6.58 8.86
N GLU A 204 20.66 -6.13 9.08
CA GLU A 204 19.55 -6.98 9.51
C GLU A 204 18.47 -7.08 8.44
N LEU A 205 17.81 -8.23 8.37
CA LEU A 205 16.59 -8.47 7.61
C LEU A 205 15.53 -9.16 8.48
N SER A 206 14.28 -9.26 7.99
CA SER A 206 13.31 -10.17 8.60
C SER A 206 13.82 -11.61 8.54
N PRO A 207 13.39 -12.51 9.44
CA PRO A 207 13.91 -13.89 9.47
C PRO A 207 13.77 -14.61 8.13
N GLU A 208 12.63 -14.45 7.46
CA GLU A 208 12.34 -15.09 6.17
C GLU A 208 13.19 -14.50 5.04
N ALA A 209 13.31 -13.17 4.98
CA ALA A 209 14.17 -12.51 4.01
C ALA A 209 15.65 -12.83 4.24
N ALA A 210 16.10 -12.93 5.49
CA ALA A 210 17.47 -13.30 5.85
C ALA A 210 17.82 -14.72 5.38
N GLN A 211 16.90 -15.67 5.56
CA GLN A 211 17.06 -17.05 5.07
C GLN A 211 17.15 -17.08 3.54
N ALA A 212 16.22 -16.39 2.87
CA ALA A 212 16.19 -16.29 1.42
C ALA A 212 17.45 -15.63 0.84
N TRP A 213 17.92 -14.54 1.50
CA TRP A 213 19.17 -13.85 1.14
C TRP A 213 20.38 -14.77 1.20
N LYS A 214 20.53 -15.53 2.30
CA LYS A 214 21.65 -16.48 2.47
C LYS A 214 21.67 -17.54 1.39
N ALA A 215 20.47 -18.06 1.03
CA ALA A 215 20.35 -19.06 -0.04
C ALA A 215 20.71 -18.44 -1.40
N MET A 216 20.20 -17.25 -1.71
CA MET A 216 20.48 -16.51 -2.94
C MET A 216 21.98 -16.18 -3.08
N GLN A 217 22.59 -15.68 -1.99
CA GLN A 217 24.02 -15.34 -1.97
C GLN A 217 24.92 -16.57 -2.15
N LEU A 218 24.54 -17.71 -1.56
CA LEU A 218 25.29 -18.96 -1.72
C LEU A 218 25.23 -19.46 -3.15
N ASP A 219 24.07 -19.37 -3.79
CA ASP A 219 23.92 -19.83 -5.18
C ASP A 219 24.63 -18.88 -6.17
N ALA A 220 24.57 -17.55 -5.94
CA ALA A 220 25.32 -16.57 -6.72
C ALA A 220 26.83 -16.88 -6.75
N ARG A 221 27.38 -17.26 -5.58
CA ARG A 221 28.81 -17.64 -5.47
C ARG A 221 29.18 -18.87 -6.32
N ARG A 222 28.26 -19.81 -6.53
CA ARG A 222 28.48 -20.99 -7.40
C ARG A 222 28.59 -20.60 -8.89
N HIS A 223 28.14 -19.38 -9.21
CA HIS A 223 28.21 -18.79 -10.53
C HIS A 223 29.28 -17.68 -10.62
N ASP A 224 30.23 -17.67 -9.67
CA ASP A 224 31.28 -16.65 -9.56
C ASP A 224 30.73 -15.20 -9.45
N ILE A 225 29.57 -15.07 -8.80
CA ILE A 225 28.94 -13.77 -8.49
C ILE A 225 29.03 -13.52 -6.98
N ASP A 226 29.70 -12.43 -6.59
CA ASP A 226 29.83 -12.01 -5.19
C ASP A 226 28.85 -10.88 -4.89
N LEU A 227 27.69 -11.23 -4.30
CA LEU A 227 26.69 -10.27 -3.87
C LEU A 227 27.05 -9.73 -2.48
N LYS A 228 27.13 -8.42 -2.35
CA LYS A 228 27.43 -7.73 -1.09
C LYS A 228 26.23 -6.88 -0.63
N PRO A 229 25.83 -6.96 0.64
CA PRO A 229 24.82 -6.06 1.17
C PRO A 229 25.36 -4.64 1.33
N VAL A 230 24.54 -3.65 1.01
CA VAL A 230 24.81 -2.21 1.20
C VAL A 230 23.92 -1.64 2.31
N SER A 231 22.67 -2.09 2.37
CA SER A 231 21.68 -1.67 3.36
C SER A 231 20.57 -2.72 3.48
N GLY A 232 20.15 -3.03 4.69
CA GLY A 232 19.01 -3.88 5.00
C GLY A 232 17.91 -3.09 5.72
N TYR A 233 17.47 -3.58 6.88
CA TYR A 233 16.46 -2.88 7.68
C TYR A 233 16.88 -1.45 8.03
N ARG A 234 15.90 -0.55 7.93
CA ARG A 234 15.99 0.86 8.38
C ARG A 234 14.71 1.26 9.08
N SER A 235 14.79 1.80 10.30
CA SER A 235 13.61 2.36 10.96
C SER A 235 13.11 3.63 10.26
N ALA A 236 11.84 3.98 10.44
CA ALA A 236 11.29 5.22 9.91
C ALA A 236 11.97 6.47 10.50
N LEU A 237 12.42 6.39 11.75
CA LEU A 237 13.19 7.48 12.38
C LEU A 237 14.58 7.62 11.75
N TYR A 238 15.27 6.52 11.49
CA TYR A 238 16.54 6.57 10.78
C TYR A 238 16.38 7.13 9.36
N GLN A 239 15.30 6.75 8.67
CA GLN A 239 14.97 7.31 7.36
C GLN A 239 14.72 8.83 7.45
N ALA A 240 14.05 9.30 8.51
CA ALA A 240 13.85 10.72 8.75
C ALA A 240 15.19 11.47 8.96
N GLU A 241 16.13 10.88 9.68
CA GLU A 241 17.48 11.44 9.83
C GLU A 241 18.23 11.56 8.49
N LEU A 242 18.10 10.56 7.60
CA LEU A 242 18.68 10.64 6.27
C LEU A 242 18.09 11.81 5.46
N VAL A 243 16.78 12.01 5.53
CA VAL A 243 16.10 13.15 4.89
C VAL A 243 16.56 14.48 5.50
N ARG A 244 16.64 14.59 6.84
CA ARG A 244 17.13 15.80 7.53
C ARG A 244 18.54 16.18 7.12
N LYS A 245 19.44 15.20 7.03
CA LYS A 245 20.83 15.43 6.58
C LYS A 245 20.89 15.98 5.15
N LYS A 246 20.09 15.45 4.24
CA LYS A 246 20.01 15.94 2.86
C LYS A 246 19.40 17.35 2.81
N LEU A 247 18.34 17.63 3.57
CA LEU A 247 17.77 19.00 3.71
C LEU A 247 18.81 19.99 4.25
N ALA A 248 19.54 19.60 5.29
CA ALA A 248 20.60 20.44 5.88
C ALA A 248 21.75 20.71 4.91
N SER A 249 21.98 19.83 3.92
CA SER A 249 22.94 20.08 2.82
C SER A 249 22.37 20.93 1.68
N GLY A 250 21.16 21.51 1.85
CA GLY A 250 20.54 22.42 0.88
C GLY A 250 19.77 21.74 -0.25
N GLN A 251 19.54 20.42 -0.19
CA GLN A 251 18.73 19.74 -1.19
C GLN A 251 17.24 20.03 -0.97
N ALA A 252 16.48 20.23 -2.06
CA ALA A 252 15.03 20.40 -2.01
C ALA A 252 14.34 19.08 -1.66
N ILE A 253 13.26 19.14 -0.88
CA ILE A 253 12.53 17.95 -0.42
C ILE A 253 12.05 17.06 -1.59
N ASP A 254 11.52 17.65 -2.66
CA ASP A 254 11.04 16.88 -3.81
C ASP A 254 12.18 16.11 -4.51
N ARG A 255 13.39 16.70 -4.56
CA ARG A 255 14.57 16.02 -5.11
C ARG A 255 15.03 14.87 -4.21
N ILE A 256 14.99 15.07 -2.90
CA ILE A 256 15.31 14.03 -1.92
C ILE A 256 14.34 12.84 -2.08
N LEU A 257 13.05 13.14 -2.18
CA LEU A 257 12.00 12.13 -2.26
C LEU A 257 11.92 11.39 -3.60
N ALA A 258 12.57 11.89 -4.65
CA ALA A 258 12.73 11.18 -5.91
C ALA A 258 13.70 9.98 -5.81
N VAL A 259 14.66 10.05 -4.86
CA VAL A 259 15.74 9.04 -4.66
C VAL A 259 15.72 8.43 -3.25
N THR A 260 14.74 8.75 -2.44
CA THR A 260 14.66 8.28 -1.05
C THR A 260 13.20 8.29 -0.64
N ALA A 261 12.61 7.12 -0.45
CA ALA A 261 11.22 7.04 0.00
C ALA A 261 11.03 7.79 1.33
N ALA A 262 9.90 8.47 1.48
CA ALA A 262 9.58 9.17 2.72
C ALA A 262 9.56 8.22 3.93
N PRO A 263 9.87 8.70 5.15
CA PRO A 263 9.76 7.93 6.38
C PRO A 263 8.38 7.26 6.47
N GLY A 264 8.35 5.98 6.79
CA GLY A 264 7.13 5.19 6.83
C GLY A 264 6.71 4.57 5.51
N TYR A 265 7.35 4.92 4.37
CA TYR A 265 7.03 4.37 3.05
C TYR A 265 8.15 3.54 2.41
N SER A 266 9.30 3.46 3.07
CA SER A 266 10.42 2.65 2.60
C SER A 266 10.18 1.16 2.84
N GLU A 267 10.39 0.32 1.84
CA GLU A 267 10.32 -1.15 1.97
C GLU A 267 11.32 -1.69 2.99
N HIS A 268 12.44 -0.99 3.24
CA HIS A 268 13.42 -1.34 4.26
C HIS A 268 12.86 -1.37 5.69
N HIS A 269 11.76 -0.65 5.99
CA HIS A 269 11.14 -0.70 7.31
C HIS A 269 10.60 -2.09 7.66
N SER A 270 10.14 -2.83 6.65
CA SER A 270 9.66 -4.21 6.85
C SER A 270 10.75 -5.23 7.13
N GLY A 271 12.03 -4.88 6.95
CA GLY A 271 13.13 -5.82 6.93
C GLY A 271 13.14 -6.76 5.73
N ASN A 272 12.28 -6.51 4.73
CA ASN A 272 12.18 -7.34 3.53
C ASN A 272 12.89 -6.75 2.31
N ALA A 273 13.53 -5.59 2.44
CA ALA A 273 14.30 -5.01 1.35
C ALA A 273 15.79 -4.98 1.66
N ILE A 274 16.58 -5.16 0.62
CA ILE A 274 18.04 -5.12 0.67
C ILE A 274 18.58 -4.37 -0.54
N ASP A 275 19.52 -3.46 -0.28
CA ASP A 275 20.34 -2.84 -1.32
C ASP A 275 21.58 -3.71 -1.52
N ILE A 276 21.91 -4.03 -2.78
CA ILE A 276 22.94 -4.98 -3.17
C ILE A 276 23.97 -4.30 -4.07
N THR A 277 25.23 -4.66 -3.91
CA THR A 277 26.30 -4.34 -4.85
C THR A 277 27.18 -5.57 -5.09
N SER A 278 28.23 -5.41 -5.89
CA SER A 278 29.30 -6.39 -6.10
C SER A 278 30.67 -5.68 -6.10
N PRO A 279 31.77 -6.42 -5.88
CA PRO A 279 33.12 -5.81 -5.87
C PRO A 279 33.41 -5.02 -7.13
N GLY A 280 34.00 -3.84 -6.96
CA GLY A 280 34.40 -2.95 -8.04
C GLY A 280 33.29 -2.01 -8.57
N ILE A 281 32.08 -2.10 -8.03
CA ILE A 281 30.95 -1.25 -8.43
C ILE A 281 30.68 -0.21 -7.34
N THR A 282 30.49 1.04 -7.75
CA THR A 282 30.09 2.11 -6.82
C THR A 282 28.70 1.81 -6.24
N PRO A 283 28.56 1.73 -4.91
CA PRO A 283 27.27 1.39 -4.27
C PRO A 283 26.20 2.44 -4.54
N LEU A 284 24.95 2.00 -4.67
CA LEU A 284 23.77 2.85 -4.85
C LEU A 284 23.86 3.75 -6.09
N THR A 285 24.46 3.23 -7.16
CA THR A 285 24.53 3.90 -8.47
C THR A 285 23.95 3.01 -9.56
N GLN A 286 23.49 3.63 -10.64
CA GLN A 286 22.96 2.90 -11.81
C GLN A 286 24.02 2.08 -12.54
N GLU A 287 25.31 2.30 -12.25
CA GLU A 287 26.44 1.49 -12.73
C GLU A 287 26.23 -0.01 -12.40
N PHE A 288 25.59 -0.32 -11.27
CA PHE A 288 25.27 -1.70 -10.89
C PHE A 288 24.47 -2.45 -11.96
N SER A 289 23.62 -1.77 -12.72
CA SER A 289 22.84 -2.36 -13.81
C SER A 289 23.65 -2.95 -14.96
N MET A 290 24.91 -2.54 -15.10
CA MET A 290 25.83 -3.05 -16.13
C MET A 290 26.68 -4.23 -15.63
N SER A 291 26.47 -4.67 -14.38
CA SER A 291 27.26 -5.74 -13.77
C SER A 291 26.69 -7.14 -14.06
N ARG A 292 27.56 -8.15 -14.08
CA ARG A 292 27.15 -9.57 -14.09
C ARG A 292 26.25 -9.92 -12.90
N ALA A 293 26.43 -9.25 -11.77
CA ALA A 293 25.61 -9.45 -10.59
C ALA A 293 24.15 -9.04 -10.82
N TYR A 294 23.91 -7.89 -11.45
CA TYR A 294 22.57 -7.45 -11.81
C TYR A 294 21.89 -8.38 -12.83
N GLU A 295 22.61 -8.77 -13.89
CA GLU A 295 22.10 -9.74 -14.87
C GLU A 295 21.69 -11.06 -14.21
N TRP A 296 22.50 -11.57 -13.29
CA TRP A 296 22.21 -12.76 -12.54
C TRP A 296 20.97 -12.59 -11.65
N LEU A 297 20.88 -11.46 -10.93
CA LEU A 297 19.72 -11.15 -10.10
C LEU A 297 18.43 -11.05 -10.92
N LYS A 298 18.46 -10.42 -12.09
CA LYS A 298 17.29 -10.36 -13.00
C LYS A 298 16.79 -11.75 -13.42
N ALA A 299 17.71 -12.68 -13.60
CA ALA A 299 17.38 -14.05 -14.00
C ALA A 299 16.94 -14.94 -12.82
N GLN A 300 17.55 -14.78 -11.65
CA GLN A 300 17.47 -15.79 -10.58
C GLN A 300 16.79 -15.32 -9.30
N ALA A 301 16.80 -14.01 -8.98
CA ALA A 301 16.37 -13.52 -7.66
C ALA A 301 14.92 -13.92 -7.29
N ARG A 302 14.04 -14.06 -8.28
CA ARG A 302 12.64 -14.48 -8.08
C ARG A 302 12.50 -15.90 -7.51
N ILE A 303 13.46 -16.79 -7.77
CA ILE A 303 13.49 -18.15 -7.22
C ILE A 303 13.59 -18.09 -5.69
N TYR A 304 14.26 -17.04 -5.17
CA TYR A 304 14.45 -16.77 -3.74
C TYR A 304 13.40 -15.82 -3.18
N GLY A 305 12.39 -15.44 -3.97
CA GLY A 305 11.35 -14.50 -3.55
C GLY A 305 11.73 -13.03 -3.64
N PHE A 306 12.92 -12.68 -4.17
CA PHE A 306 13.32 -11.28 -4.37
C PHE A 306 12.90 -10.75 -5.74
N HIS A 307 12.55 -9.48 -5.80
CA HIS A 307 12.21 -8.77 -7.03
C HIS A 307 12.72 -7.33 -6.95
N GLU A 308 13.06 -6.76 -8.09
CA GLU A 308 13.40 -5.34 -8.24
C GLU A 308 12.12 -4.51 -8.06
N SER A 309 12.06 -3.67 -7.03
CA SER A 309 10.84 -2.89 -6.71
C SER A 309 10.72 -1.61 -7.51
N TYR A 310 11.86 -0.98 -7.84
CA TYR A 310 11.92 0.31 -8.52
C TYR A 310 12.66 0.20 -9.87
N PRO A 311 12.12 -0.58 -10.84
CA PRO A 311 12.70 -0.66 -12.19
C PRO A 311 12.57 0.68 -12.91
N SER A 312 13.25 0.84 -14.04
CA SER A 312 13.06 2.00 -14.91
C SER A 312 11.57 2.18 -15.24
N GLN A 313 11.09 3.43 -15.17
CA GLN A 313 9.67 3.80 -15.38
C GLN A 313 8.69 3.11 -14.43
N ASN A 314 9.10 2.87 -13.17
CA ASN A 314 8.19 2.33 -12.19
C ASN A 314 7.01 3.29 -11.89
N ARG A 315 5.89 2.74 -11.44
CA ARG A 315 4.66 3.49 -11.14
C ARG A 315 4.76 4.43 -9.93
N HIS A 316 5.83 4.34 -9.17
CA HIS A 316 6.00 5.05 -7.91
C HIS A 316 6.65 6.42 -8.08
N GLY A 317 7.16 6.74 -9.28
CA GLY A 317 7.89 7.99 -9.52
C GLY A 317 9.17 8.12 -8.71
N ILE A 318 9.69 6.99 -8.21
CA ILE A 318 11.03 6.87 -7.62
C ILE A 318 12.01 6.60 -8.75
N GLU A 319 13.19 7.18 -8.68
CA GLU A 319 14.24 6.93 -9.68
C GLU A 319 14.57 5.44 -9.75
N TRP A 320 15.07 4.99 -10.88
CA TRP A 320 15.49 3.62 -11.06
C TRP A 320 16.59 3.23 -10.09
N GLU A 321 16.34 2.17 -9.31
CA GLU A 321 17.24 1.64 -8.28
C GLU A 321 17.59 0.18 -8.58
N PRO A 322 18.53 -0.11 -9.52
CA PRO A 322 18.89 -1.48 -9.88
C PRO A 322 19.50 -2.28 -8.72
N TRP A 323 19.99 -1.60 -7.68
CA TRP A 323 20.52 -2.20 -6.46
C TRP A 323 19.43 -2.63 -5.47
N HIS A 324 18.18 -2.11 -5.58
CA HIS A 324 17.13 -2.29 -4.59
C HIS A 324 16.24 -3.51 -4.89
N TRP A 325 16.26 -4.48 -4.00
CA TRP A 325 15.55 -5.75 -4.14
C TRP A 325 14.69 -6.04 -2.93
N ALA A 326 13.39 -6.30 -3.13
CA ALA A 326 12.46 -6.62 -2.06
C ALA A 326 12.02 -8.09 -2.09
N PHE A 327 12.01 -8.69 -0.90
CA PHE A 327 11.52 -10.04 -0.67
C PHE A 327 10.00 -10.02 -0.50
N LYS A 328 9.31 -10.88 -1.25
CA LYS A 328 7.90 -11.20 -1.04
C LYS A 328 7.80 -12.68 -0.70
N PRO A 329 7.34 -13.02 0.52
CA PRO A 329 7.10 -14.42 0.84
C PRO A 329 6.13 -15.01 -0.18
N GLY A 330 6.46 -16.17 -0.72
CA GLY A 330 5.54 -16.96 -1.54
C GLY A 330 4.26 -17.24 -0.75
N PRO A 331 3.15 -17.61 -1.40
CA PRO A 331 2.00 -18.13 -0.68
C PRO A 331 2.51 -19.29 0.18
N ALA A 332 2.23 -19.20 1.51
CA ALA A 332 2.60 -20.26 2.43
C ALA A 332 2.17 -21.58 1.84
N ALA A 333 3.14 -22.48 1.58
CA ALA A 333 2.81 -23.83 1.18
C ALA A 333 1.94 -24.38 2.33
N THR A 334 0.67 -24.56 2.06
CA THR A 334 -0.23 -25.29 2.94
C THR A 334 0.33 -26.69 3.06
N ARG A 335 1.04 -26.95 4.16
CA ARG A 335 1.42 -28.29 4.58
C ARG A 335 0.19 -29.03 5.10
#